data_f4e3633bc0f595404c794a75613190ae
#
_entry.id   f4e3633bc0f595404c794a75613190ae
#
_cell.length_a   1.000
_cell.length_b   1.000
_cell.length_c   1.000
_cell.angle_alpha   90.00
_cell.angle_beta   90.00
_cell.angle_gamma   90.00
#
_symmetry.space_group_name_H-M   'P 1'
#
loop_
_entity.id
_entity.type
_entity.pdbx_description
1 polymer ?
#
loop_
_entity_poly.entity_id
_entity_poly.type
_entity_poly.pdbx_seq_one_letter_code
_entity_poly.pdbx_strand_id
1 'polypeptide(L)'
;LIIIPLFVKNFIIFQMTMLLIYALAVMALNILTGGSGQFSLGQSAFYAVGAYTSAILMEHAGMNYALTLPIAGIVCFGFGFLFGQPTAMPQLLKLGYFEHWTGGVQGLVVTKPDAPFGLPMSQDMWLYYFTLVVSIAIYVASVNLLRSRSGRAFMAIRDNEIAASAMGVDVALYKTLAFGVSAGITGVAGGLGAIAVQFVAPDGYTIQLAISLFLGMVVGGVGWLPGSIVGSAFIIFVPNIAEGISKGLSGAVFGVLLFLVIFLVPHGARQVAIVAQQLAAKLKKN
;
A
#
# COMPACT_ATOMS: atom_id res chain seq x y z
N LEU A 1 10.85 -6.60 -14.58
CA LEU A 1 10.01 -5.42 -14.38
C LEU A 1 10.37 -4.25 -15.31
N ILE A 2 11.66 -3.95 -15.56
CA ILE A 2 12.06 -2.79 -16.37
C ILE A 2 11.74 -2.94 -17.87
N ILE A 3 11.82 -4.15 -18.41
CA ILE A 3 11.68 -4.41 -19.86
C ILE A 3 10.23 -4.71 -20.26
N ILE A 4 9.40 -5.15 -19.32
CA ILE A 4 8.02 -5.60 -19.55
C ILE A 4 7.16 -4.54 -20.27
N PRO A 5 7.16 -3.24 -19.87
CA PRO A 5 6.27 -2.24 -20.49
C PRO A 5 6.51 -1.99 -21.99
N LEU A 6 7.68 -2.37 -22.50
CA LEU A 6 8.02 -2.15 -23.91
C LEU A 6 7.31 -3.11 -24.87
N PHE A 7 6.82 -4.24 -24.36
CA PHE A 7 6.23 -5.32 -25.17
C PHE A 7 4.75 -5.59 -24.88
N VAL A 8 4.14 -4.80 -23.98
CA VAL A 8 2.83 -5.13 -23.42
C VAL A 8 1.83 -4.01 -23.69
N LYS A 9 0.54 -4.34 -23.80
CA LYS A 9 -0.57 -3.39 -24.02
C LYS A 9 -0.75 -2.46 -22.80
N ASN A 10 -1.19 -1.21 -23.04
CA ASN A 10 -1.40 -0.20 -21.99
C ASN A 10 -2.26 -0.69 -20.80
N PHE A 11 -3.23 -1.56 -21.04
CA PHE A 11 -4.03 -2.15 -19.97
C PHE A 11 -3.20 -2.96 -18.96
N ILE A 12 -2.24 -3.74 -19.43
CA ILE A 12 -1.37 -4.53 -18.55
C ILE A 12 -0.36 -3.61 -17.83
N ILE A 13 0.09 -2.54 -18.48
CA ILE A 13 0.94 -1.52 -17.85
C ILE A 13 0.19 -0.87 -16.67
N PHE A 14 -1.08 -0.50 -16.89
CA PHE A 14 -1.93 0.02 -15.82
C PHE A 14 -2.09 -0.97 -14.66
N GLN A 15 -2.37 -2.25 -14.94
CA GLN A 15 -2.47 -3.28 -13.89
C GLN A 15 -1.15 -3.44 -13.12
N MET A 16 0.00 -3.40 -13.80
CA MET A 16 1.32 -3.44 -13.16
C MET A 16 1.58 -2.21 -12.28
N THR A 17 1.13 -1.03 -12.72
CA THR A 17 1.20 0.20 -11.93
C THR A 17 0.36 0.05 -10.65
N MET A 18 -0.87 -0.41 -10.76
CA MET A 18 -1.74 -0.67 -9.62
C MET A 18 -1.17 -1.73 -8.68
N LEU A 19 -0.50 -2.77 -9.22
CA LEU A 19 0.20 -3.77 -8.42
C LEU A 19 1.30 -3.14 -7.54
N LEU A 20 2.12 -2.26 -8.11
CA LEU A 20 3.16 -1.56 -7.36
C LEU A 20 2.56 -0.64 -6.27
N ILE A 21 1.48 0.07 -6.59
CA ILE A 21 0.78 0.95 -5.66
C ILE A 21 0.20 0.15 -4.48
N TYR A 22 -0.50 -0.93 -4.75
CA TYR A 22 -1.02 -1.80 -3.69
C TYR A 22 0.10 -2.51 -2.93
N ALA A 23 1.23 -2.85 -3.58
CA ALA A 23 2.39 -3.40 -2.90
C ALA A 23 2.96 -2.43 -1.86
N LEU A 24 2.96 -1.12 -2.13
CA LEU A 24 3.35 -0.09 -1.15
C LEU A 24 2.38 -0.06 0.04
N ALA A 25 1.07 -0.08 -0.20
CA ALA A 25 0.07 -0.05 0.87
C ALA A 25 0.12 -1.34 1.72
N VAL A 26 0.27 -2.51 1.09
CA VAL A 26 0.45 -3.80 1.79
C VAL A 26 1.75 -3.82 2.57
N MET A 27 2.84 -3.27 2.02
CA MET A 27 4.13 -3.16 2.70
C MET A 27 4.04 -2.24 3.93
N ALA A 28 3.32 -1.12 3.83
CA ALA A 28 3.07 -0.21 4.94
C ALA A 28 2.36 -0.94 6.10
N LEU A 29 1.32 -1.70 5.77
CA LEU A 29 0.60 -2.52 6.75
C LEU A 29 1.49 -3.63 7.33
N ASN A 30 2.38 -4.19 6.52
CA ASN A 30 3.34 -5.22 6.93
C ASN A 30 4.40 -4.66 7.91
N ILE A 31 4.83 -3.40 7.75
CA ILE A 31 5.70 -2.72 8.74
C ILE A 31 4.96 -2.55 10.06
N LEU A 32 3.70 -2.14 10.03
CA LEU A 32 2.90 -1.93 11.24
C LEU A 32 2.60 -3.25 11.95
N THR A 33 1.97 -4.20 11.26
CA THR A 33 1.55 -5.47 11.88
C THR A 33 2.73 -6.42 12.07
N GLY A 34 3.54 -6.61 11.04
CA GLY A 34 4.68 -7.52 11.08
C GLY A 34 5.87 -6.97 11.86
N GLY A 35 6.07 -5.65 11.88
CA GLY A 35 7.15 -4.98 12.58
C GLY A 35 6.85 -4.69 14.05
N SER A 36 5.71 -4.07 14.36
CA SER A 36 5.36 -3.62 15.73
C SER A 36 4.21 -4.38 16.38
N GLY A 37 3.63 -5.39 15.71
CA GLY A 37 2.54 -6.21 16.26
C GLY A 37 1.18 -5.50 16.30
N GLN A 38 1.06 -4.29 15.77
CA GLN A 38 -0.19 -3.53 15.80
C GLN A 38 -1.07 -3.90 14.62
N PHE A 39 -2.34 -4.15 14.89
CA PHE A 39 -3.34 -4.41 13.86
C PHE A 39 -4.10 -3.13 13.51
N SER A 40 -4.26 -2.82 12.21
CA SER A 40 -5.03 -1.67 11.76
C SER A 40 -5.89 -1.99 10.53
N LEU A 41 -7.17 -1.70 10.64
CA LEU A 41 -8.11 -1.66 9.51
C LEU A 41 -8.30 -0.24 8.96
N GLY A 42 -7.57 0.74 9.49
CA GLY A 42 -7.66 2.15 9.08
C GLY A 42 -6.81 2.50 7.85
N GLN A 43 -6.17 1.54 7.20
CA GLN A 43 -5.25 1.83 6.09
C GLN A 43 -5.97 2.44 4.87
N SER A 44 -7.23 2.08 4.62
CA SER A 44 -8.03 2.71 3.55
C SER A 44 -8.24 4.20 3.79
N ALA A 45 -8.37 4.62 5.06
CA ALA A 45 -8.51 6.03 5.40
C ALA A 45 -7.21 6.81 5.13
N PHE A 46 -6.04 6.27 5.48
CA PHE A 46 -4.77 6.90 5.14
C PHE A 46 -4.52 6.92 3.63
N TYR A 47 -4.93 5.87 2.93
CA TYR A 47 -4.90 5.84 1.48
C TYR A 47 -5.79 6.96 0.89
N ALA A 48 -7.01 7.15 1.42
CA ALA A 48 -7.90 8.24 1.03
C ALA A 48 -7.28 9.61 1.31
N VAL A 49 -6.74 9.86 2.52
CA VAL A 49 -6.09 11.13 2.87
C VAL A 49 -4.96 11.45 1.89
N GLY A 50 -4.11 10.46 1.58
CA GLY A 50 -3.03 10.64 0.61
C GLY A 50 -3.53 10.94 -0.79
N ALA A 51 -4.57 10.23 -1.24
CA ALA A 51 -5.21 10.43 -2.55
C ALA A 51 -5.80 11.85 -2.67
N TYR A 52 -6.59 12.28 -1.68
CA TYR A 52 -7.17 13.62 -1.65
C TYR A 52 -6.11 14.72 -1.51
N THR A 53 -5.10 14.53 -0.67
CA THR A 53 -4.00 15.50 -0.54
C THR A 53 -3.33 15.74 -1.88
N SER A 54 -2.99 14.67 -2.61
CA SER A 54 -2.37 14.79 -3.92
C SER A 54 -3.32 15.41 -4.94
N ALA A 55 -4.58 14.99 -4.98
CA ALA A 55 -5.58 15.52 -5.91
C ALA A 55 -5.82 17.01 -5.69
N ILE A 56 -6.03 17.45 -4.45
CA ILE A 56 -6.25 18.86 -4.09
C ILE A 56 -5.04 19.71 -4.46
N LEU A 57 -3.83 19.25 -4.18
CA LEU A 57 -2.61 20.00 -4.50
C LEU A 57 -2.38 20.10 -6.02
N MET A 58 -2.75 19.09 -6.79
CA MET A 58 -2.66 19.14 -8.26
C MET A 58 -3.72 20.04 -8.85
N GLU A 59 -4.98 19.94 -8.43
CA GLU A 59 -6.11 20.63 -9.01
C GLU A 59 -6.16 22.10 -8.59
N HIS A 60 -6.03 22.39 -7.28
CA HIS A 60 -6.21 23.75 -6.75
C HIS A 60 -4.90 24.54 -6.66
N ALA A 61 -3.78 23.89 -6.37
CA ALA A 61 -2.49 24.57 -6.26
C ALA A 61 -1.62 24.44 -7.53
N GLY A 62 -2.07 23.71 -8.55
CA GLY A 62 -1.30 23.50 -9.78
C GLY A 62 0.08 22.86 -9.56
N MET A 63 0.26 22.12 -8.45
CA MET A 63 1.56 21.56 -8.08
C MET A 63 1.93 20.36 -8.95
N ASN A 64 3.23 20.23 -9.18
CA ASN A 64 3.75 19.07 -9.89
C ASN A 64 3.46 17.77 -9.08
N TYR A 65 2.94 16.75 -9.76
CA TYR A 65 2.59 15.45 -9.17
C TYR A 65 3.73 14.82 -8.34
N ALA A 66 4.99 15.01 -8.74
CA ALA A 66 6.14 14.47 -8.02
C ALA A 66 6.33 15.11 -6.62
N LEU A 67 5.93 16.38 -6.45
CA LEU A 67 6.01 17.10 -5.17
C LEU A 67 4.81 16.79 -4.27
N THR A 68 3.66 16.44 -4.83
CA THR A 68 2.47 16.13 -4.03
C THR A 68 2.62 14.85 -3.22
N LEU A 69 3.40 13.86 -3.72
CA LEU A 69 3.59 12.57 -3.04
C LEU A 69 4.32 12.68 -1.68
N PRO A 70 5.47 13.36 -1.55
CA PRO A 70 6.09 13.55 -0.24
C PRO A 70 5.20 14.35 0.70
N ILE A 71 4.45 15.34 0.20
CA ILE A 71 3.51 16.10 1.02
C ILE A 71 2.39 15.20 1.53
N ALA A 72 1.79 14.38 0.66
CA ALA A 72 0.78 13.40 1.05
C ALA A 72 1.34 12.42 2.11
N GLY A 73 2.58 11.97 1.94
CA GLY A 73 3.26 11.13 2.93
C GLY A 73 3.46 11.81 4.28
N ILE A 74 3.89 13.08 4.29
CA ILE A 74 4.08 13.87 5.53
C ILE A 74 2.75 14.14 6.23
N VAL A 75 1.72 14.52 5.49
CA VAL A 75 0.37 14.75 6.03
C VAL A 75 -0.17 13.46 6.66
N CYS A 76 -0.11 12.34 5.95
CA CYS A 76 -0.56 11.06 6.47
C CYS A 76 0.28 10.58 7.67
N PHE A 77 1.61 10.80 7.64
CA PHE A 77 2.47 10.52 8.77
C PHE A 77 2.04 11.33 10.01
N GLY A 78 1.79 12.63 9.85
CA GLY A 78 1.32 13.51 10.92
C GLY A 78 -0.01 13.03 11.50
N PHE A 79 -0.99 12.72 10.65
CA PHE A 79 -2.27 12.15 11.11
C PHE A 79 -2.09 10.80 11.81
N GLY A 80 -1.30 9.90 11.25
CA GLY A 80 -1.02 8.61 11.86
C GLY A 80 -0.31 8.71 13.19
N PHE A 81 0.67 9.62 13.31
CA PHE A 81 1.41 9.85 14.54
C PHE A 81 0.55 10.50 15.65
N LEU A 82 -0.30 11.46 15.28
CA LEU A 82 -1.10 12.22 16.27
C LEU A 82 -2.38 11.49 16.69
N PHE A 83 -3.05 10.82 15.77
CA PHE A 83 -4.41 10.31 15.98
C PHE A 83 -4.53 8.79 15.94
N GLY A 84 -3.49 8.08 15.59
CA GLY A 84 -3.47 6.62 15.48
C GLY A 84 -4.38 6.10 14.37
N GLN A 85 -5.72 6.16 14.50
CA GLN A 85 -6.67 5.61 13.51
C GLN A 85 -7.73 6.62 13.06
N PRO A 86 -7.61 7.28 11.89
CA PRO A 86 -8.64 8.16 11.35
C PRO A 86 -9.77 7.36 10.66
N THR A 87 -10.47 6.49 11.37
CA THR A 87 -11.55 5.66 10.81
C THR A 87 -12.73 6.47 10.29
N ALA A 88 -12.94 7.69 10.79
CA ALA A 88 -14.01 8.59 10.37
C ALA A 88 -13.65 9.47 9.15
N MET A 89 -12.40 9.42 8.65
CA MET A 89 -11.91 10.35 7.63
C MET A 89 -12.71 10.31 6.32
N PRO A 90 -13.09 9.16 5.73
CA PRO A 90 -13.90 9.14 4.51
C PRO A 90 -15.27 9.79 4.68
N GLN A 91 -15.82 9.77 5.90
CA GLN A 91 -17.10 10.44 6.22
C GLN A 91 -16.93 11.93 6.38
N LEU A 92 -15.81 12.37 6.98
CA LEU A 92 -15.48 13.79 7.14
C LEU A 92 -15.27 14.49 5.79
N LEU A 93 -14.72 13.80 4.80
CA LEU A 93 -14.50 14.32 3.45
C LEU A 93 -15.82 14.58 2.69
N LYS A 94 -16.93 13.97 3.11
CA LYS A 94 -18.27 14.19 2.56
C LYS A 94 -19.00 15.38 3.21
N LEU A 95 -18.47 15.96 4.30
CA LEU A 95 -19.10 17.10 4.96
C LEU A 95 -19.07 18.33 4.03
N GLY A 96 -20.18 19.04 3.94
CA GLY A 96 -20.36 20.21 3.06
C GLY A 96 -19.33 21.32 3.27
N TYR A 97 -18.69 21.40 4.45
CA TYR A 97 -17.62 22.35 4.72
C TYR A 97 -16.36 22.10 3.87
N PHE A 98 -16.08 20.84 3.54
CA PHE A 98 -14.94 20.44 2.71
C PHE A 98 -15.32 20.22 1.24
N GLU A 99 -16.60 20.30 0.88
CA GLU A 99 -17.11 19.97 -0.45
C GLU A 99 -16.42 20.79 -1.56
N HIS A 100 -16.16 22.08 -1.28
CA HIS A 100 -15.46 22.96 -2.23
C HIS A 100 -14.03 22.47 -2.57
N TRP A 101 -13.34 21.83 -1.62
CA TRP A 101 -11.96 21.35 -1.78
C TRP A 101 -11.87 19.88 -2.23
N THR A 102 -12.84 19.08 -1.85
CA THR A 102 -12.82 17.61 -2.07
C THR A 102 -13.69 17.16 -3.23
N GLY A 103 -14.49 18.06 -3.82
CA GLY A 103 -15.53 17.70 -4.79
C GLY A 103 -16.71 16.95 -4.16
N GLY A 104 -16.77 16.84 -2.83
CA GLY A 104 -17.85 16.21 -2.08
C GLY A 104 -18.11 14.76 -2.53
N VAL A 105 -19.38 14.46 -2.80
CA VAL A 105 -19.80 13.13 -3.28
C VAL A 105 -19.41 12.88 -4.74
N GLN A 106 -19.25 13.96 -5.54
CA GLN A 106 -18.90 13.87 -6.96
C GLN A 106 -17.43 13.49 -7.18
N GLY A 107 -16.55 13.74 -6.18
CA GLY A 107 -15.12 13.45 -6.26
C GLY A 107 -14.34 14.47 -7.08
N LEU A 108 -13.05 14.23 -7.22
CA LEU A 108 -12.10 15.04 -7.98
C LEU A 108 -11.54 14.25 -9.17
N VAL A 109 -11.45 14.91 -10.30
CA VAL A 109 -10.76 14.37 -11.49
C VAL A 109 -9.32 14.84 -11.48
N VAL A 110 -8.38 13.94 -11.61
CA VAL A 110 -6.95 14.21 -11.62
C VAL A 110 -6.39 13.94 -13.01
N THR A 111 -5.65 14.89 -13.55
CA THR A 111 -5.01 14.72 -14.86
C THR A 111 -3.76 13.84 -14.74
N LYS A 112 -3.63 12.87 -15.66
CA LYS A 112 -2.44 12.02 -15.73
C LYS A 112 -1.26 12.84 -16.27
N PRO A 113 -0.08 12.79 -15.64
CA PRO A 113 1.08 13.55 -16.10
C PRO A 113 1.64 13.00 -17.39
N ASP A 114 2.00 13.91 -18.29
CA ASP A 114 2.76 13.59 -19.49
C ASP A 114 4.22 13.26 -19.15
N ALA A 115 4.88 12.51 -20.04
CA ALA A 115 6.30 12.25 -19.90
C ALA A 115 7.11 13.57 -19.98
N PRO A 116 7.99 13.87 -19.00
CA PRO A 116 8.81 15.07 -19.02
C PRO A 116 9.81 15.01 -20.19
N PHE A 117 10.31 16.17 -20.60
CA PHE A 117 11.31 16.33 -21.65
C PHE A 117 10.87 15.86 -23.06
N GLY A 118 9.57 15.72 -23.33
CA GLY A 118 9.06 15.32 -24.65
C GLY A 118 9.45 13.88 -25.06
N LEU A 119 9.70 13.00 -24.10
CA LEU A 119 9.98 11.60 -24.37
C LEU A 119 8.79 10.95 -25.11
N PRO A 120 9.02 10.16 -26.17
CA PRO A 120 7.97 9.49 -26.93
C PRO A 120 7.44 8.25 -26.20
N MET A 121 6.90 8.47 -24.99
CA MET A 121 6.35 7.43 -24.14
C MET A 121 4.88 7.73 -23.83
N SER A 122 4.06 6.68 -23.71
CA SER A 122 2.67 6.85 -23.24
C SER A 122 2.64 7.31 -21.79
N GLN A 123 1.59 8.06 -21.40
CA GLN A 123 1.36 8.49 -20.01
C GLN A 123 1.38 7.31 -19.03
N ASP A 124 0.81 6.16 -19.44
CA ASP A 124 0.79 4.95 -18.62
C ASP A 124 2.20 4.38 -18.42
N MET A 125 3.02 4.37 -19.45
CA MET A 125 4.39 3.87 -19.38
C MET A 125 5.26 4.77 -18.50
N TRP A 126 5.11 6.10 -18.64
CA TRP A 126 5.80 7.05 -17.77
C TRP A 126 5.39 6.86 -16.31
N LEU A 127 4.09 6.80 -16.03
CA LEU A 127 3.58 6.61 -14.67
C LEU A 127 4.04 5.29 -14.05
N TYR A 128 4.13 4.23 -14.84
CA TYR A 128 4.68 2.95 -14.39
C TYR A 128 6.12 3.07 -13.92
N TYR A 129 7.01 3.67 -14.72
CA TYR A 129 8.42 3.83 -14.33
C TYR A 129 8.57 4.76 -13.12
N PHE A 130 7.80 5.83 -13.09
CA PHE A 130 7.79 6.73 -11.93
C PHE A 130 7.35 5.99 -10.65
N THR A 131 6.26 5.25 -10.71
CA THR A 131 5.76 4.44 -9.59
C THR A 131 6.79 3.37 -9.19
N LEU A 132 7.46 2.75 -10.15
CA LEU A 132 8.51 1.76 -9.89
C LEU A 132 9.69 2.37 -9.10
N VAL A 133 10.17 3.55 -9.51
CA VAL A 133 11.25 4.26 -8.81
C VAL A 133 10.84 4.63 -7.40
N VAL A 134 9.64 5.19 -7.21
CA VAL A 134 9.09 5.52 -5.88
C VAL A 134 8.97 4.26 -5.03
N SER A 135 8.46 3.16 -5.59
CA SER A 135 8.30 1.89 -4.88
C SER A 135 9.64 1.31 -4.42
N ILE A 136 10.67 1.35 -5.26
CA ILE A 136 12.02 0.92 -4.90
C ILE A 136 12.59 1.80 -3.80
N ALA A 137 12.45 3.12 -3.91
CA ALA A 137 12.95 4.07 -2.90
C ALA A 137 12.31 3.81 -1.53
N ILE A 138 10.98 3.67 -1.49
CA ILE A 138 10.25 3.38 -0.25
C ILE A 138 10.59 1.98 0.28
N TYR A 139 10.76 0.98 -0.59
CA TYR A 139 11.18 -0.36 -0.17
C TYR A 139 12.56 -0.33 0.52
N VAL A 140 13.54 0.34 -0.08
CA VAL A 140 14.88 0.50 0.50
C VAL A 140 14.82 1.26 1.83
N ALA A 141 14.04 2.35 1.90
CA ALA A 141 13.82 3.09 3.14
C ALA A 141 13.19 2.22 4.23
N SER A 142 12.21 1.40 3.88
CA SER A 142 11.53 0.47 4.79
C SER A 142 12.46 -0.61 5.33
N VAL A 143 13.31 -1.20 4.47
CA VAL A 143 14.34 -2.17 4.88
C VAL A 143 15.34 -1.52 5.83
N ASN A 144 15.80 -0.32 5.52
CA ASN A 144 16.73 0.43 6.37
C ASN A 144 16.09 0.80 7.72
N LEU A 145 14.82 1.20 7.71
CA LEU A 145 14.06 1.47 8.93
C LEU A 145 13.99 0.23 9.84
N LEU A 146 13.62 -0.93 9.29
CA LEU A 146 13.52 -2.16 10.08
C LEU A 146 14.87 -2.66 10.60
N ARG A 147 15.98 -2.32 9.93
CA ARG A 147 17.35 -2.61 10.39
C ARG A 147 17.87 -1.57 11.38
N SER A 148 17.25 -0.41 11.52
CA SER A 148 17.65 0.69 12.38
C SER A 148 17.39 0.40 13.88
N ARG A 149 17.73 1.38 14.74
CA ARG A 149 17.41 1.33 16.18
C ARG A 149 15.89 1.28 16.39
N SER A 150 15.13 2.08 15.63
CA SER A 150 13.66 2.09 15.70
C SER A 150 13.04 0.76 15.29
N GLY A 151 13.56 0.12 14.23
CA GLY A 151 13.09 -1.20 13.80
C GLY A 151 13.33 -2.29 14.85
N ARG A 152 14.45 -2.24 15.55
CA ARG A 152 14.71 -3.18 16.67
C ARG A 152 13.75 -2.92 17.85
N ALA A 153 13.45 -1.66 18.16
CA ALA A 153 12.45 -1.32 19.17
C ALA A 153 11.05 -1.82 18.78
N PHE A 154 10.67 -1.68 17.50
CA PHE A 154 9.40 -2.25 17.00
C PHE A 154 9.32 -3.76 17.24
N MET A 155 10.34 -4.51 16.85
CA MET A 155 10.37 -5.96 17.04
C MET A 155 10.35 -6.35 18.53
N ALA A 156 11.05 -5.64 19.40
CA ALA A 156 11.02 -5.88 20.85
C ALA A 156 9.61 -5.67 21.42
N ILE A 157 8.91 -4.61 21.00
CA ILE A 157 7.53 -4.33 21.42
C ILE A 157 6.59 -5.43 20.92
N ARG A 158 6.73 -5.86 19.67
CA ARG A 158 5.94 -6.94 19.09
C ARG A 158 6.08 -8.25 19.87
N ASP A 159 7.31 -8.58 20.25
CA ASP A 159 7.59 -9.84 20.92
C ASP A 159 7.13 -9.83 22.38
N ASN A 160 7.36 -8.73 23.13
CA ASN A 160 6.86 -8.55 24.50
C ASN A 160 6.93 -7.07 24.93
N GLU A 161 5.78 -6.41 25.04
CA GLU A 161 5.69 -4.99 25.43
C GLU A 161 6.22 -4.72 26.86
N ILE A 162 5.93 -5.62 27.80
CA ILE A 162 6.36 -5.47 29.21
C ILE A 162 7.88 -5.58 29.30
N ALA A 163 8.46 -6.57 28.64
CA ALA A 163 9.91 -6.74 28.63
C ALA A 163 10.60 -5.55 27.91
N ALA A 164 10.05 -5.07 26.80
CA ALA A 164 10.59 -3.91 26.09
C ALA A 164 10.58 -2.64 26.97
N SER A 165 9.49 -2.38 27.68
CA SER A 165 9.41 -1.24 28.61
C SER A 165 10.38 -1.36 29.78
N ALA A 166 10.57 -2.56 30.32
CA ALA A 166 11.54 -2.83 31.39
C ALA A 166 12.99 -2.59 30.93
N MET A 167 13.27 -2.75 29.65
CA MET A 167 14.57 -2.47 29.02
C MET A 167 14.73 -1.00 28.59
N GLY A 168 13.80 -0.11 28.96
CA GLY A 168 13.87 1.33 28.69
C GLY A 168 13.34 1.75 27.32
N VAL A 169 12.61 0.89 26.61
CA VAL A 169 11.95 1.25 25.36
C VAL A 169 10.65 1.99 25.66
N ASP A 170 10.49 3.21 25.14
CA ASP A 170 9.23 3.95 25.22
C ASP A 170 8.21 3.34 24.23
N VAL A 171 7.37 2.46 24.78
CA VAL A 171 6.37 1.70 23.99
C VAL A 171 5.39 2.62 23.29
N ALA A 172 4.93 3.70 23.98
CA ALA A 172 3.96 4.63 23.40
C ALA A 172 4.53 5.37 22.19
N LEU A 173 5.73 5.93 22.34
CA LEU A 173 6.41 6.65 21.25
C LEU A 173 6.69 5.75 20.05
N TYR A 174 7.21 4.55 20.27
CA TYR A 174 7.53 3.66 19.15
C TYR A 174 6.30 3.07 18.46
N LYS A 175 5.21 2.84 19.21
CA LYS A 175 3.92 2.44 18.62
C LYS A 175 3.35 3.54 17.72
N THR A 176 3.31 4.78 18.18
CA THR A 176 2.83 5.91 17.38
C THR A 176 3.74 6.19 16.19
N LEU A 177 5.06 6.03 16.34
CA LEU A 177 6.01 6.17 15.25
C LEU A 177 5.79 5.10 14.17
N ALA A 178 5.63 3.82 14.55
CA ALA A 178 5.33 2.75 13.61
C ALA A 178 4.03 3.01 12.83
N PHE A 179 3.02 3.51 13.54
CA PHE A 179 1.73 3.87 12.96
C PHE A 179 1.88 5.04 11.97
N GLY A 180 2.60 6.11 12.37
CA GLY A 180 2.87 7.26 11.51
C GLY A 180 3.63 6.88 10.24
N VAL A 181 4.68 6.06 10.34
CA VAL A 181 5.43 5.57 9.17
C VAL A 181 4.54 4.77 8.23
N SER A 182 3.75 3.84 8.78
CA SER A 182 2.80 3.06 7.98
C SER A 182 1.78 3.95 7.27
N ALA A 183 1.20 4.91 8.00
CA ALA A 183 0.28 5.90 7.44
C ALA A 183 0.93 6.73 6.33
N GLY A 184 2.16 7.21 6.54
CA GLY A 184 2.90 7.98 5.55
C GLY A 184 3.14 7.23 4.24
N ILE A 185 3.59 5.97 4.32
CA ILE A 185 3.80 5.13 3.13
C ILE A 185 2.46 4.85 2.43
N THR A 186 1.40 4.57 3.19
CA THR A 186 0.06 4.37 2.62
C THR A 186 -0.47 5.65 1.97
N GLY A 187 -0.16 6.82 2.54
CA GLY A 187 -0.50 8.11 1.94
C GLY A 187 0.17 8.33 0.58
N VAL A 188 1.45 7.99 0.46
CA VAL A 188 2.14 8.02 -0.85
C VAL A 188 1.50 7.05 -1.84
N ALA A 189 1.15 5.84 -1.40
CA ALA A 189 0.43 4.87 -2.23
C ALA A 189 -0.93 5.42 -2.69
N GLY A 190 -1.66 6.09 -1.80
CA GLY A 190 -2.93 6.75 -2.12
C GLY A 190 -2.78 7.86 -3.16
N GLY A 191 -1.77 8.72 -3.00
CA GLY A 191 -1.45 9.76 -3.98
C GLY A 191 -1.12 9.21 -5.37
N LEU A 192 -0.30 8.15 -5.43
CA LEU A 192 -0.02 7.45 -6.69
C LEU A 192 -1.28 6.81 -7.27
N GLY A 193 -2.15 6.25 -6.42
CA GLY A 193 -3.43 5.68 -6.82
C GLY A 193 -4.38 6.72 -7.44
N ALA A 194 -4.45 7.91 -6.84
CA ALA A 194 -5.22 9.03 -7.38
C ALA A 194 -4.78 9.42 -8.80
N ILE A 195 -3.47 9.51 -9.02
CA ILE A 195 -2.89 9.84 -10.33
C ILE A 195 -3.15 8.71 -11.34
N ALA A 196 -3.02 7.44 -10.91
CA ALA A 196 -3.19 6.29 -11.80
C ALA A 196 -4.64 6.09 -12.25
N VAL A 197 -5.60 6.22 -11.31
CA VAL A 197 -7.03 6.05 -11.57
C VAL A 197 -7.64 7.31 -12.20
N GLN A 198 -7.02 8.48 -12.03
CA GLN A 198 -7.48 9.80 -12.50
C GLN A 198 -8.80 10.25 -11.86
N PHE A 199 -9.27 9.55 -10.85
CA PHE A 199 -10.51 9.86 -10.16
C PHE A 199 -10.40 9.53 -8.67
N VAL A 200 -10.81 10.48 -7.83
CA VAL A 200 -10.78 10.35 -6.37
C VAL A 200 -12.18 10.63 -5.85
N ALA A 201 -12.86 9.59 -5.36
CA ALA A 201 -14.18 9.71 -4.75
C ALA A 201 -14.20 9.00 -3.39
N PRO A 202 -14.97 9.50 -2.41
CA PRO A 202 -15.03 8.92 -1.06
C PRO A 202 -15.44 7.45 -1.04
N ASP A 203 -16.29 7.03 -1.98
CA ASP A 203 -16.83 5.68 -2.06
C ASP A 203 -15.80 4.63 -2.49
N GLY A 204 -14.67 5.05 -3.07
CA GLY A 204 -13.55 4.16 -3.42
C GLY A 204 -12.73 3.69 -2.21
N TYR A 205 -12.83 4.38 -1.06
CA TYR A 205 -11.95 4.17 0.10
C TYR A 205 -12.70 3.56 1.30
N THR A 206 -13.44 2.51 1.03
CA THR A 206 -14.28 1.82 2.01
C THR A 206 -13.47 0.85 2.89
N ILE A 207 -14.13 0.30 3.90
CA ILE A 207 -13.58 -0.79 4.71
C ILE A 207 -13.21 -2.02 3.88
N GLN A 208 -13.88 -2.22 2.73
CA GLN A 208 -13.56 -3.29 1.79
C GLN A 208 -12.12 -3.18 1.27
N LEU A 209 -11.64 -1.97 0.96
CA LEU A 209 -10.25 -1.73 0.58
C LEU A 209 -9.31 -2.08 1.73
N ALA A 210 -9.63 -1.68 2.98
CA ALA A 210 -8.82 -2.02 4.14
C ALA A 210 -8.70 -3.54 4.34
N ILE A 211 -9.81 -4.25 4.22
CA ILE A 211 -9.85 -5.72 4.29
C ILE A 211 -8.99 -6.32 3.17
N SER A 212 -9.12 -5.84 1.94
CA SER A 212 -8.33 -6.32 0.80
C SER A 212 -6.83 -6.14 1.02
N LEU A 213 -6.40 -4.97 1.52
CA LEU A 213 -5.00 -4.72 1.86
C LEU A 213 -4.50 -5.64 2.97
N PHE A 214 -5.32 -5.87 4.00
CA PHE A 214 -5.02 -6.81 5.07
C PHE A 214 -4.86 -8.25 4.56
N LEU A 215 -5.80 -8.69 3.70
CA LEU A 215 -5.74 -10.02 3.07
C LEU A 215 -4.47 -10.17 2.21
N GLY A 216 -4.11 -9.13 1.44
CA GLY A 216 -2.87 -9.11 0.69
C GLY A 216 -1.63 -9.25 1.60
N MET A 217 -1.63 -8.61 2.77
CA MET A 217 -0.54 -8.76 3.74
C MET A 217 -0.46 -10.20 4.27
N VAL A 218 -1.57 -10.83 4.60
CA VAL A 218 -1.61 -12.22 5.10
C VAL A 218 -1.13 -13.19 4.04
N VAL A 219 -1.63 -13.06 2.81
CA VAL A 219 -1.21 -13.89 1.66
C VAL A 219 0.26 -13.70 1.31
N GLY A 220 0.73 -12.45 1.34
CA GLY A 220 2.14 -12.11 1.12
C GLY A 220 3.07 -12.65 2.21
N GLY A 221 2.56 -12.83 3.43
CA GLY A 221 3.29 -13.25 4.62
C GLY A 221 3.63 -12.10 5.55
N VAL A 222 3.08 -12.17 6.76
CA VAL A 222 3.27 -11.17 7.81
C VAL A 222 4.74 -11.10 8.23
N GLY A 223 5.30 -9.89 8.31
CA GLY A 223 6.70 -9.66 8.66
C GLY A 223 7.69 -9.89 7.52
N TRP A 224 7.23 -10.14 6.30
CA TRP A 224 8.09 -10.33 5.14
C TRP A 224 7.80 -9.30 4.05
N LEU A 225 8.62 -8.22 3.99
CA LEU A 225 8.40 -7.09 3.08
C LEU A 225 8.29 -7.48 1.59
N PRO A 226 9.15 -8.39 1.03
CA PRO A 226 9.01 -8.77 -0.38
C PRO A 226 7.68 -9.44 -0.71
N GLY A 227 7.03 -10.05 0.28
CA GLY A 227 5.70 -10.65 0.15
C GLY A 227 4.61 -9.66 -0.23
N SER A 228 4.82 -8.37 0.00
CA SER A 228 3.86 -7.33 -0.39
C SER A 228 3.56 -7.32 -1.89
N ILE A 229 4.54 -7.71 -2.73
CA ILE A 229 4.36 -7.84 -4.18
C ILE A 229 3.43 -9.02 -4.49
N VAL A 230 3.61 -10.15 -3.80
CA VAL A 230 2.75 -11.33 -3.98
C VAL A 230 1.34 -11.05 -3.48
N GLY A 231 1.23 -10.39 -2.31
CA GLY A 231 -0.05 -9.98 -1.75
C GLY A 231 -0.82 -8.99 -2.62
N SER A 232 -0.13 -8.02 -3.21
CA SER A 232 -0.77 -7.07 -4.15
C SER A 232 -1.20 -7.75 -5.45
N ALA A 233 -0.42 -8.69 -5.96
CA ALA A 233 -0.82 -9.50 -7.10
C ALA A 233 -2.10 -10.30 -6.80
N PHE A 234 -2.20 -10.87 -5.60
CA PHE A 234 -3.42 -11.54 -5.16
C PHE A 234 -4.62 -10.60 -5.16
N ILE A 235 -4.49 -9.39 -4.60
CA ILE A 235 -5.59 -8.40 -4.52
C ILE A 235 -6.09 -8.01 -5.92
N ILE A 236 -5.21 -7.90 -6.91
CA ILE A 236 -5.58 -7.43 -8.26
C ILE A 236 -6.08 -8.57 -9.13
N PHE A 237 -5.36 -9.69 -9.18
CA PHE A 237 -5.65 -10.74 -10.16
C PHE A 237 -6.73 -11.71 -9.71
N VAL A 238 -6.86 -12.01 -8.41
CA VAL A 238 -7.84 -13.00 -7.95
C VAL A 238 -9.28 -12.52 -8.12
N PRO A 239 -9.67 -11.27 -7.82
CA PRO A 239 -11.01 -10.79 -8.13
C PRO A 239 -11.31 -10.82 -9.63
N ASN A 240 -10.37 -10.42 -10.49
CA ASN A 240 -10.53 -10.46 -11.93
C ASN A 240 -10.76 -11.88 -12.46
N ILE A 241 -10.06 -12.87 -11.90
CA ILE A 241 -10.26 -14.29 -12.24
C ILE A 241 -11.64 -14.75 -11.73
N ALA A 242 -12.02 -14.38 -10.51
CA ALA A 242 -13.32 -14.74 -9.93
C ALA A 242 -14.49 -14.20 -10.73
N GLU A 243 -14.41 -12.95 -11.23
CA GLU A 243 -15.41 -12.36 -12.12
C GLU A 243 -15.49 -13.08 -13.48
N GLY A 244 -14.38 -13.57 -13.99
CA GLY A 244 -14.31 -14.38 -15.20
C GLY A 244 -15.01 -15.76 -15.06
N ILE A 245 -15.03 -16.32 -13.84
CA ILE A 245 -15.70 -17.59 -13.54
C ILE A 245 -17.21 -17.38 -13.37
N SER A 246 -17.63 -16.40 -12.57
CA SER A 246 -19.04 -16.10 -12.33
C SER A 246 -19.25 -14.66 -11.88
N LYS A 247 -19.94 -13.86 -12.70
CA LYS A 247 -20.27 -12.46 -12.38
C LYS A 247 -21.19 -12.30 -11.14
N GLY A 248 -22.03 -13.30 -10.85
CA GLY A 248 -22.97 -13.25 -9.72
C GLY A 248 -22.41 -13.78 -8.40
N LEU A 249 -21.35 -14.59 -8.44
CA LEU A 249 -20.75 -15.26 -7.28
C LEU A 249 -19.28 -14.86 -7.06
N SER A 250 -18.82 -13.78 -7.68
CA SER A 250 -17.40 -13.33 -7.61
C SER A 250 -16.89 -13.18 -6.17
N GLY A 251 -17.74 -12.65 -5.26
CA GLY A 251 -17.40 -12.54 -3.85
C GLY A 251 -17.25 -13.90 -3.14
N ALA A 252 -18.10 -14.87 -3.47
CA ALA A 252 -18.01 -16.23 -2.91
C ALA A 252 -16.77 -16.97 -3.44
N VAL A 253 -16.49 -16.86 -4.75
CA VAL A 253 -15.30 -17.44 -5.37
C VAL A 253 -14.03 -16.82 -4.77
N PHE A 254 -14.00 -15.50 -4.59
CA PHE A 254 -12.90 -14.81 -3.92
C PHE A 254 -12.69 -15.32 -2.49
N GLY A 255 -13.77 -15.46 -1.70
CA GLY A 255 -13.73 -15.97 -0.33
C GLY A 255 -13.20 -17.43 -0.25
N VAL A 256 -13.65 -18.29 -1.16
CA VAL A 256 -13.16 -19.69 -1.26
C VAL A 256 -11.68 -19.73 -1.63
N LEU A 257 -11.26 -18.96 -2.64
CA LEU A 257 -9.85 -18.88 -3.04
C LEU A 257 -8.97 -18.35 -1.89
N LEU A 258 -9.45 -17.34 -1.17
CA LEU A 258 -8.77 -16.81 -0.01
C LEU A 258 -8.60 -17.87 1.09
N PHE A 259 -9.70 -18.56 1.45
CA PHE A 259 -9.67 -19.63 2.46
C PHE A 259 -8.68 -20.72 2.05
N LEU A 260 -8.67 -21.11 0.78
CA LEU A 260 -7.80 -22.13 0.25
C LEU A 260 -6.33 -21.70 0.32
N VAL A 261 -6.02 -20.44 -0.01
CA VAL A 261 -4.64 -19.91 0.10
C VAL A 261 -4.17 -19.88 1.55
N ILE A 262 -5.00 -19.40 2.49
CA ILE A 262 -4.63 -19.36 3.91
C ILE A 262 -4.46 -20.77 4.49
N PHE A 263 -5.31 -21.73 4.08
CA PHE A 263 -5.23 -23.11 4.55
C PHE A 263 -4.01 -23.85 4.00
N LEU A 264 -3.70 -23.68 2.71
CA LEU A 264 -2.55 -24.36 2.07
C LEU A 264 -1.21 -23.74 2.42
N VAL A 265 -1.17 -22.40 2.68
CA VAL A 265 0.07 -21.67 2.93
C VAL A 265 -0.08 -20.78 4.18
N PRO A 266 -0.12 -21.39 5.40
CA PRO A 266 -0.43 -20.69 6.64
C PRO A 266 0.57 -19.58 6.99
N HIS A 267 1.78 -19.60 6.45
CA HIS A 267 2.78 -18.53 6.62
C HIS A 267 2.88 -17.62 5.38
N GLY A 268 1.91 -17.68 4.46
CA GLY A 268 1.90 -16.91 3.23
C GLY A 268 3.06 -17.24 2.29
N ALA A 269 3.30 -16.37 1.32
CA ALA A 269 4.38 -16.55 0.32
C ALA A 269 5.78 -16.69 0.93
N ARG A 270 5.99 -16.26 2.19
CA ARG A 270 7.24 -16.43 2.91
C ARG A 270 7.64 -17.90 3.04
N GLN A 271 6.69 -18.79 3.30
CA GLN A 271 6.95 -20.23 3.42
C GLN A 271 7.45 -20.81 2.10
N VAL A 272 6.81 -20.43 0.98
CA VAL A 272 7.21 -20.88 -0.35
C VAL A 272 8.64 -20.42 -0.68
N ALA A 273 8.99 -19.17 -0.34
CA ALA A 273 10.33 -18.64 -0.54
C ALA A 273 11.39 -19.39 0.27
N ILE A 274 11.11 -19.74 1.53
CA ILE A 274 12.03 -20.51 2.38
C ILE A 274 12.25 -21.91 1.81
N VAL A 275 11.18 -22.60 1.41
CA VAL A 275 11.26 -23.94 0.81
C VAL A 275 12.03 -23.91 -0.51
N ALA A 276 11.77 -22.91 -1.36
CA ALA A 276 12.52 -22.75 -2.61
C ALA A 276 14.01 -22.51 -2.38
N GLN A 277 14.39 -21.69 -1.39
CA GLN A 277 15.79 -21.47 -1.02
C GLN A 277 16.47 -22.74 -0.50
N GLN A 278 15.77 -23.54 0.30
CA GLN A 278 16.29 -24.81 0.81
C GLN A 278 16.50 -25.83 -0.30
N LEU A 279 15.58 -25.89 -1.27
CA LEU A 279 15.72 -26.75 -2.45
C LEU A 279 16.89 -26.31 -3.34
N ALA A 280 17.01 -25.01 -3.60
CA ALA A 280 18.14 -24.47 -4.37
C ALA A 280 19.49 -24.71 -3.69
N ALA A 281 19.56 -24.61 -2.36
CA ALA A 281 20.77 -24.91 -1.60
C ALA A 281 21.15 -26.41 -1.64
N LYS A 282 20.15 -27.31 -1.66
CA LYS A 282 20.38 -28.76 -1.84
C LYS A 282 20.90 -29.11 -3.24
N LEU A 283 20.33 -28.47 -4.29
CA LEU A 283 20.77 -28.68 -5.67
C LEU A 283 22.18 -28.17 -5.96
N LYS A 284 22.66 -27.19 -5.18
CA LYS A 284 24.02 -26.62 -5.32
C LYS A 284 25.08 -27.42 -4.57
N LYS A 285 24.65 -28.36 -3.68
CA LYS A 285 25.54 -29.26 -2.92
C LYS A 285 25.75 -30.64 -3.57
N ASN A 286 24.90 -30.98 -4.52
CA ASN A 286 25.05 -32.15 -5.40
C ASN A 286 25.68 -31.74 -6.75
#